data_83dd349aa1c7c06c56bb112daa4a5e57
#
_entry.id   83dd349aa1c7c06c56bb112daa4a5e57
#
_cell.length_a   1.000
_cell.length_b   1.000
_cell.length_c   1.000
_cell.angle_alpha   90.00
_cell.angle_beta   90.00
_cell.angle_gamma   90.00
#
_symmetry.space_group_name_H-M   'P 1'
#
loop_
_entity.id
_entity.type
_entity.pdbx_description
1 polymer ?
#
loop_
_entity_poly.entity_id
_entity_poly.type
_entity_poly.pdbx_seq_one_letter_code
_entity_poly.pdbx_strand_id
1 'polypeptide(L)'
;MKLTLRGHHLLCLQGFQGYGYDDKFVKNMSYINNLRKSENTTVSITNKADDICRCCPNLKNNLCGNEKQNAEIIKMDNEILLKIDNSKEYDALKLFNETKHIFNSKNSVKDVCEDCCWHEKCLFYKNLE
;
A
#
# COMPACT_ATOMS: atom_id res chain seq x y z
N MET A 1 -2.33 -17.66 4.84
CA MET A 1 -3.13 -16.42 5.10
C MET A 1 -3.38 -15.66 3.80
N LYS A 2 -4.52 -15.01 3.71
CA LYS A 2 -4.85 -14.20 2.54
C LYS A 2 -4.96 -12.73 2.94
N LEU A 3 -4.34 -11.85 2.16
CA LEU A 3 -4.43 -10.40 2.33
C LEU A 3 -5.07 -9.79 1.09
N THR A 4 -5.88 -8.76 1.30
CA THR A 4 -6.36 -7.89 0.22
C THR A 4 -5.72 -6.52 0.44
N LEU A 5 -4.97 -6.03 -0.54
CA LEU A 5 -4.22 -4.77 -0.43
C LEU A 5 -4.49 -3.85 -1.61
N ARG A 6 -4.60 -2.56 -1.33
CA ARG A 6 -4.67 -1.54 -2.37
C ARG A 6 -3.31 -1.40 -3.05
N GLY A 7 -3.34 -0.99 -4.31
CA GLY A 7 -2.12 -0.86 -5.09
C GLY A 7 -1.03 -0.06 -4.40
N HIS A 8 -1.34 1.16 -3.94
CA HIS A 8 -0.33 2.02 -3.30
C HIS A 8 0.18 1.46 -1.97
N HIS A 9 -0.59 0.62 -1.28
CA HIS A 9 -0.14 0.00 -0.04
C HIS A 9 1.00 -1.01 -0.26
N LEU A 10 1.16 -1.53 -1.48
CA LEU A 10 2.32 -2.36 -1.81
C LEU A 10 3.64 -1.60 -1.61
N LEU A 11 3.61 -0.29 -1.85
CA LEU A 11 4.77 0.58 -1.64
C LEU A 11 4.85 1.04 -0.18
N CYS A 12 3.72 1.44 0.40
CA CYS A 12 3.67 1.97 1.77
C CYS A 12 4.15 0.96 2.80
N LEU A 13 3.79 -0.32 2.66
CA LEU A 13 4.25 -1.36 3.58
C LEU A 13 5.76 -1.54 3.56
N GLN A 14 6.39 -1.35 2.42
CA GLN A 14 7.85 -1.46 2.30
C GLN A 14 8.59 -0.30 2.98
N GLY A 15 7.90 0.82 3.15
CA GLY A 15 8.46 2.00 3.80
C GLY A 15 8.00 2.19 5.25
N PHE A 16 7.15 1.31 5.77
CA PHE A 16 6.57 1.46 7.09
C PHE A 16 7.63 1.36 8.18
N GLN A 17 7.64 2.33 9.09
CA GLN A 17 8.58 2.38 10.23
C GLN A 17 7.90 2.73 11.55
N GLY A 18 6.61 2.43 11.68
CA GLY A 18 5.87 2.61 12.94
C GLY A 18 5.05 3.88 13.06
N TYR A 19 4.99 4.69 12.02
CA TYR A 19 4.14 5.90 12.01
C TYR A 19 2.77 5.59 11.42
N GLY A 20 1.74 6.20 11.97
CA GLY A 20 0.38 6.02 11.49
C GLY A 20 -0.56 7.06 12.11
N TYR A 21 -1.85 6.94 11.80
CA TYR A 21 -2.88 7.90 12.24
C TYR A 21 -3.21 7.75 13.72
N ASP A 22 -3.22 6.53 14.24
CA ASP A 22 -3.46 6.21 15.66
C ASP A 22 -2.87 4.84 16.00
N ASP A 23 -2.91 4.46 17.29
CA ASP A 23 -2.34 3.19 17.76
C ASP A 23 -2.99 1.97 17.13
N LYS A 24 -4.30 2.01 16.92
CA LYS A 24 -5.06 0.93 16.32
C LYS A 24 -4.64 0.69 14.88
N PHE A 25 -4.49 1.77 14.12
CA PHE A 25 -4.00 1.73 12.75
C PHE A 25 -2.58 1.15 12.69
N VAL A 26 -1.68 1.64 13.55
CA VAL A 26 -0.28 1.20 13.58
C VAL A 26 -0.18 -0.28 13.93
N LYS A 27 -0.96 -0.78 14.89
CA LYS A 27 -0.98 -2.20 15.25
C LYS A 27 -1.43 -3.07 14.08
N ASN A 28 -2.49 -2.66 13.40
CA ASN A 28 -2.99 -3.39 12.24
C ASN A 28 -1.98 -3.39 11.10
N MET A 29 -1.38 -2.26 10.80
CA MET A 29 -0.38 -2.13 9.74
C MET A 29 0.88 -2.95 10.07
N SER A 30 1.31 -2.96 11.33
CA SER A 30 2.43 -3.79 11.77
C SER A 30 2.14 -5.28 11.61
N TYR A 31 0.93 -5.71 11.95
CA TYR A 31 0.47 -7.10 11.79
C TYR A 31 0.50 -7.50 10.31
N ILE A 32 -0.06 -6.68 9.44
CA ILE A 32 -0.10 -6.93 8.00
C ILE A 32 1.31 -6.92 7.41
N ASN A 33 2.16 -6.00 7.85
CA ASN A 33 3.54 -5.92 7.39
C ASN A 33 4.34 -7.18 7.75
N ASN A 34 4.07 -7.79 8.91
CA ASN A 34 4.69 -9.06 9.29
C ASN A 34 4.15 -10.22 8.45
N LEU A 35 2.84 -10.23 8.18
CA LEU A 35 2.22 -11.29 7.37
C LEU A 35 2.78 -11.32 5.95
N ARG A 36 3.00 -10.18 5.31
CA ARG A 36 3.52 -10.13 3.94
C ARG A 36 4.93 -10.69 3.81
N LYS A 37 5.65 -10.76 4.91
CA LYS A 37 7.01 -11.32 4.96
C LYS A 37 7.03 -12.80 5.31
N SER A 38 5.86 -13.37 5.57
CA SER A 38 5.73 -14.77 5.96
C SER A 38 5.46 -15.67 4.77
N GLU A 39 5.96 -16.90 4.81
CA GLU A 39 5.65 -17.92 3.80
C GLU A 39 4.16 -18.27 3.86
N ASN A 40 3.61 -18.72 2.74
CA ASN A 40 2.21 -19.16 2.61
C ASN A 40 1.18 -18.04 2.77
N THR A 41 1.60 -16.78 2.57
CA THR A 41 0.69 -15.64 2.51
C THR A 41 0.46 -15.27 1.04
N THR A 42 -0.81 -15.13 0.66
CA THR A 42 -1.20 -14.69 -0.69
C THR A 42 -1.83 -13.31 -0.62
N VAL A 43 -1.68 -12.53 -1.69
CA VAL A 43 -2.17 -11.16 -1.79
C VAL A 43 -3.06 -11.01 -3.02
N SER A 44 -4.25 -10.45 -2.81
CA SER A 44 -5.12 -9.95 -3.87
C SER A 44 -4.99 -8.43 -3.91
N ILE A 45 -4.86 -7.86 -5.11
CA ILE A 45 -4.66 -6.42 -5.28
C ILE A 45 -5.98 -5.77 -5.67
N THR A 46 -6.27 -4.60 -5.10
CA THR A 46 -7.51 -3.87 -5.35
C THR A 46 -7.25 -2.36 -5.42
N ASN A 47 -8.24 -1.60 -5.88
CA ASN A 47 -8.27 -0.13 -5.79
C ASN A 47 -9.37 0.35 -4.85
N LYS A 48 -9.83 -0.52 -3.96
CA LYS A 48 -10.88 -0.23 -2.96
C LYS A 48 -10.29 -0.34 -1.55
N ALA A 49 -11.10 -0.01 -0.53
CA ALA A 49 -10.71 -0.18 0.86
C ALA A 49 -10.24 -1.63 1.11
N ASP A 50 -9.14 -1.77 1.80
CA ASP A 50 -8.46 -3.05 2.02
C ASP A 50 -8.29 -3.39 3.52
N ASP A 51 -7.48 -4.41 3.81
CA ASP A 51 -7.23 -4.86 5.17
C ASP A 51 -6.54 -3.80 6.06
N ILE A 52 -5.73 -2.92 5.47
CA ILE A 52 -5.13 -1.80 6.20
C ILE A 52 -6.19 -0.75 6.50
N CYS A 53 -7.07 -0.47 5.56
CA CYS A 53 -8.11 0.56 5.69
C CYS A 53 -9.11 0.26 6.82
N ARG A 54 -9.31 -1.01 7.17
CA ARG A 54 -10.27 -1.40 8.22
C ARG A 54 -10.05 -0.69 9.55
N CYS A 55 -8.80 -0.41 9.90
CA CYS A 55 -8.45 0.25 11.15
C CYS A 55 -8.03 1.71 10.94
N CYS A 56 -8.21 2.24 9.72
CA CYS A 56 -7.86 3.62 9.41
C CYS A 56 -8.97 4.57 9.87
N PRO A 57 -8.66 5.62 10.66
CA PRO A 57 -9.68 6.58 11.10
C PRO A 57 -10.27 7.40 9.96
N ASN A 58 -9.60 7.43 8.80
CA ASN A 58 -10.10 8.13 7.62
C ASN A 58 -11.12 7.33 6.81
N LEU A 59 -11.32 6.04 7.12
CA LEU A 59 -12.28 5.21 6.41
C LEU A 59 -13.69 5.52 6.89
N LYS A 60 -14.57 5.97 5.97
CA LYS A 60 -15.98 6.26 6.22
C LYS A 60 -16.81 5.72 5.06
N ASN A 61 -17.82 4.93 5.35
CA ASN A 61 -18.69 4.33 4.33
C ASN A 61 -17.90 3.62 3.22
N ASN A 62 -16.82 2.93 3.60
CA ASN A 62 -15.89 2.24 2.69
C ASN A 62 -15.11 3.18 1.75
N LEU A 63 -15.08 4.49 2.06
CA LEU A 63 -14.33 5.48 1.31
C LEU A 63 -13.18 6.04 2.14
N CYS A 64 -12.06 6.34 1.49
CA CYS A 64 -10.92 6.98 2.13
C CYS A 64 -11.15 8.49 2.19
N GLY A 65 -11.48 9.01 3.39
CA GLY A 65 -11.79 10.41 3.57
C GLY A 65 -13.09 10.83 2.88
N ASN A 66 -13.10 12.00 2.26
CA ASN A 66 -14.24 12.46 1.46
C ASN A 66 -14.15 11.92 0.03
N GLU A 67 -15.16 12.19 -0.81
CA GLU A 67 -15.21 11.69 -2.19
C GLU A 67 -14.01 12.12 -3.01
N LYS A 68 -13.55 13.35 -2.85
CA LYS A 68 -12.39 13.88 -3.58
C LYS A 68 -11.11 13.15 -3.16
N GLN A 69 -10.90 12.98 -1.86
CA GLN A 69 -9.73 12.26 -1.35
C GLN A 69 -9.73 10.81 -1.80
N ASN A 70 -10.90 10.16 -1.74
CA ASN A 70 -11.04 8.79 -2.19
C ASN A 70 -10.72 8.64 -3.68
N ALA A 71 -11.15 9.60 -4.52
CA ALA A 71 -10.86 9.58 -5.95
C ALA A 71 -9.36 9.71 -6.21
N GLU A 72 -8.66 10.55 -5.46
CA GLU A 72 -7.20 10.70 -5.56
C GLU A 72 -6.46 9.42 -5.16
N ILE A 73 -6.93 8.76 -4.09
CA ILE A 73 -6.35 7.49 -3.63
C ILE A 73 -6.57 6.38 -4.66
N ILE A 74 -7.76 6.29 -5.25
CA ILE A 74 -8.03 5.32 -6.32
C ILE A 74 -7.11 5.56 -7.52
N LYS A 75 -6.85 6.81 -7.85
CA LYS A 75 -5.94 7.18 -8.93
C LYS A 75 -4.52 6.68 -8.65
N MET A 76 -4.05 6.82 -7.40
CA MET A 76 -2.76 6.27 -6.98
C MET A 76 -2.72 4.75 -7.13
N ASP A 77 -3.77 4.07 -6.69
CA ASP A 77 -3.88 2.61 -6.84
C ASP A 77 -3.82 2.19 -8.30
N ASN A 78 -4.55 2.91 -9.16
CA ASN A 78 -4.60 2.59 -10.59
C ASN A 78 -3.25 2.76 -11.29
N GLU A 79 -2.43 3.70 -10.85
CA GLU A 79 -1.06 3.85 -11.35
C GLU A 79 -0.23 2.57 -11.10
N ILE A 80 -0.41 1.97 -9.93
CA ILE A 80 0.25 0.69 -9.60
C ILE A 80 -0.32 -0.43 -10.48
N LEU A 81 -1.64 -0.46 -10.67
CA LEU A 81 -2.31 -1.50 -11.45
C LEU A 81 -1.98 -1.46 -12.94
N LEU A 82 -1.44 -0.35 -13.45
CA LEU A 82 -0.93 -0.30 -14.83
C LEU A 82 0.29 -1.21 -15.03
N LYS A 83 1.00 -1.51 -13.97
CA LYS A 83 2.24 -2.31 -14.02
C LYS A 83 2.11 -3.68 -13.37
N ILE A 84 1.08 -3.90 -12.55
CA ILE A 84 0.85 -5.15 -11.85
C ILE A 84 -0.60 -5.58 -12.06
N ASP A 85 -0.81 -6.76 -12.65
CA ASP A 85 -2.14 -7.29 -12.94
C ASP A 85 -2.89 -7.61 -11.63
N ASN A 86 -4.10 -7.07 -11.47
CA ASN A 86 -4.94 -7.30 -10.29
C ASN A 86 -5.98 -8.40 -10.49
N SER A 87 -5.94 -9.13 -11.60
CA SER A 87 -6.89 -10.21 -11.88
C SER A 87 -6.54 -11.55 -11.24
N LYS A 88 -5.38 -11.65 -10.60
CA LYS A 88 -4.90 -12.88 -9.99
C LYS A 88 -4.32 -12.65 -8.59
N GLU A 89 -4.20 -13.74 -7.81
CA GLU A 89 -3.56 -13.70 -6.51
C GLU A 89 -2.06 -13.95 -6.66
N TYR A 90 -1.28 -13.37 -5.76
CA TYR A 90 0.18 -13.47 -5.75
C TYR A 90 0.68 -14.04 -4.45
N ASP A 91 1.80 -14.77 -4.49
CA ASP A 91 2.59 -15.07 -3.31
C ASP A 91 3.18 -13.75 -2.77
N ALA A 92 2.98 -13.47 -1.49
CA ALA A 92 3.36 -12.18 -0.91
C ALA A 92 4.85 -11.88 -1.07
N LEU A 93 5.73 -12.84 -0.79
CA LEU A 93 7.17 -12.63 -0.89
C LEU A 93 7.59 -12.27 -2.31
N LYS A 94 7.05 -12.98 -3.30
CA LYS A 94 7.34 -12.73 -4.71
C LYS A 94 6.79 -11.39 -5.16
N LEU A 95 5.55 -11.08 -4.77
CA LEU A 95 4.89 -9.83 -5.15
C LEU A 95 5.67 -8.60 -4.68
N PHE A 96 6.06 -8.58 -3.41
CA PHE A 96 6.81 -7.44 -2.86
C PHE A 96 8.20 -7.33 -3.45
N ASN A 97 8.84 -8.44 -3.79
CA ASN A 97 10.12 -8.42 -4.47
C ASN A 97 9.99 -7.85 -5.89
N GLU A 98 8.96 -8.26 -6.64
CA GLU A 98 8.68 -7.72 -7.98
C GLU A 98 8.37 -6.23 -7.92
N THR A 99 7.56 -5.80 -6.95
CA THR A 99 7.20 -4.39 -6.75
C THR A 99 8.45 -3.55 -6.53
N LYS A 100 9.40 -4.05 -5.76
CA LYS A 100 10.68 -3.39 -5.50
C LYS A 100 11.50 -3.18 -6.77
N HIS A 101 11.46 -4.15 -7.68
CA HIS A 101 12.19 -4.05 -8.96
C HIS A 101 11.50 -3.11 -9.95
N ILE A 102 10.16 -3.11 -9.98
CA ILE A 102 9.38 -2.26 -10.88
C ILE A 102 9.46 -0.79 -10.44
N PHE A 103 9.32 -0.53 -9.14
CA PHE A 103 9.28 0.82 -8.57
C PHE A 103 10.59 1.12 -7.84
N ASN A 104 11.68 1.23 -8.58
CA ASN A 104 13.03 1.34 -8.02
C ASN A 104 13.65 2.74 -8.09
N SER A 105 12.88 3.76 -8.48
CA SER A 105 13.33 5.14 -8.52
C SER A 105 12.21 6.08 -8.12
N LYS A 106 12.54 7.30 -7.69
CA LYS A 106 11.53 8.32 -7.37
C LYS A 106 10.66 8.66 -8.57
N ASN A 107 11.24 8.66 -9.76
CA ASN A 107 10.50 8.91 -10.99
C ASN A 107 9.45 7.82 -11.26
N SER A 108 9.75 6.57 -10.93
CA SER A 108 8.81 5.45 -11.15
C SER A 108 7.60 5.49 -10.22
N VAL A 109 7.67 6.21 -9.10
CA VAL A 109 6.59 6.34 -8.11
C VAL A 109 6.08 7.78 -8.00
N LYS A 110 6.46 8.65 -8.91
CA LYS A 110 6.13 10.07 -8.90
C LYS A 110 4.64 10.32 -8.71
N ASP A 111 3.79 9.64 -9.45
CA ASP A 111 2.34 9.85 -9.43
C ASP A 111 1.66 9.23 -8.20
N VAL A 112 2.40 8.48 -7.39
CA VAL A 112 1.88 7.82 -6.19
C VAL A 112 2.46 8.43 -4.92
N CYS A 113 3.78 8.56 -4.83
CA CYS A 113 4.47 8.91 -3.60
C CYS A 113 4.78 10.39 -3.43
N GLU A 114 4.92 11.16 -4.51
CA GLU A 114 5.31 12.56 -4.44
C GLU A 114 4.35 13.39 -3.58
N ASP A 115 3.04 13.19 -3.77
CA ASP A 115 2.00 13.90 -3.02
C ASP A 115 1.48 13.11 -1.82
N CYS A 116 2.11 11.99 -1.48
CA CYS A 116 1.72 11.18 -0.34
C CYS A 116 2.08 11.91 0.96
N CYS A 117 1.12 12.02 1.89
CA CYS A 117 1.35 12.70 3.17
C CYS A 117 2.41 12.02 4.05
N TRP A 118 2.78 10.79 3.74
CA TRP A 118 3.78 10.01 4.48
C TRP A 118 5.14 9.95 3.80
N HIS A 119 5.34 10.60 2.64
CA HIS A 119 6.58 10.44 1.86
C HIS A 119 7.84 10.82 2.64
N GLU A 120 7.77 11.77 3.57
CA GLU A 120 8.90 12.17 4.41
C GLU A 120 9.28 11.12 5.46
N LYS A 121 8.30 10.27 5.84
CA LYS A 121 8.47 9.23 6.86
C LYS A 121 8.47 7.82 6.27
N CYS A 122 8.42 7.70 4.95
CA CYS A 122 8.40 6.42 4.26
C CYS A 122 9.81 6.01 3.87
N LEU A 123 10.31 4.94 4.47
CA LEU A 123 11.67 4.44 4.18
C LEU A 123 11.80 4.02 2.72
N PHE A 124 10.72 3.49 2.12
CA PHE A 124 10.74 3.11 0.72
C PHE A 124 11.04 4.32 -0.18
N TYR A 125 10.27 5.40 -0.02
CA TYR A 125 10.43 6.61 -0.84
C TYR A 125 11.77 7.29 -0.57
N LYS A 126 12.17 7.41 0.70
CA LYS A 126 13.44 8.06 1.09
C LYS A 126 14.67 7.37 0.51
N ASN A 127 14.62 6.06 0.36
CA ASN A 127 15.75 5.28 -0.13
C ASN A 127 15.81 5.17 -1.65
N LEU A 128 14.82 5.71 -2.37
CA LEU A 128 14.83 5.75 -3.83
C LEU A 128 15.71 6.89 -4.34
N GLU A 129 16.31 6.66 -5.49
CA GLU A 129 17.14 7.65 -6.18
C GLU A 129 16.38 8.40 -7.27
#